data_343bd2e2e27d885dd7a9c4580704b533
#
_entry.id   343bd2e2e27d885dd7a9c4580704b533
#
_cell.length_a   1.000
_cell.length_b   1.000
_cell.length_c   1.000
_cell.angle_alpha   90.00
_cell.angle_beta   90.00
_cell.angle_gamma   90.00
#
_symmetry.space_group_name_H-M   'P 1'
#
loop_
_entity.id
_entity.type
_entity.pdbx_description
1 polymer ?
#
loop_
_entity_poly.entity_id
_entity_poly.type
_entity_poly.pdbx_seq_one_letter_code
_entity_poly.pdbx_strand_id
1 'polypeptide(L)'
;MVEIGNKPILWHILKIYSHFGINDFVICCGYKSYVIKEYFSNYFLHNADVTFDIKNNKMEVHTTNAEPWKVTLVETGENTMTGGRLKRVKDYIGNETFCLTYGDGVSDVDISSLVAFHKKNGAKVTLTAVQQP
;
A
#
# COMPACT_ATOMS: atom_id res chain seq x y z
N MET A 1 11.75 -0.14 -7.12
CA MET A 1 10.58 0.78 -7.08
C MET A 1 11.09 2.16 -7.48
N VAL A 2 10.28 2.92 -8.22
CA VAL A 2 10.61 4.33 -8.51
C VAL A 2 10.53 5.12 -7.21
N GLU A 3 11.48 6.04 -6.99
CA GLU A 3 11.55 6.88 -5.79
C GLU A 3 11.19 8.32 -6.10
N ILE A 4 10.47 8.95 -5.17
CA ILE A 4 10.17 10.37 -5.14
C ILE A 4 10.74 10.92 -3.84
N GLY A 5 11.73 11.79 -3.96
CA GLY A 5 12.57 12.15 -2.82
C GLY A 5 13.38 10.93 -2.35
N ASN A 6 13.26 10.56 -1.08
CA ASN A 6 13.94 9.41 -0.48
C ASN A 6 12.98 8.26 -0.11
N LYS A 7 11.78 8.23 -0.71
CA LYS A 7 10.77 7.20 -0.47
C LYS A 7 10.25 6.65 -1.79
N PRO A 8 9.94 5.34 -1.87
CA PRO A 8 9.33 4.78 -3.07
C PRO A 8 7.93 5.38 -3.33
N ILE A 9 7.55 5.48 -4.61
CA ILE A 9 6.22 5.98 -5.00
C ILE A 9 5.08 5.23 -4.28
N LEU A 10 5.24 3.95 -4.06
CA LEU A 10 4.29 3.12 -3.31
C LEU A 10 4.06 3.66 -1.89
N TRP A 11 5.11 4.14 -1.20
CA TRP A 11 4.97 4.78 0.11
C TRP A 11 4.07 6.01 0.05
N HIS A 12 4.25 6.86 -0.98
CA HIS A 12 3.41 8.06 -1.16
C HIS A 12 1.95 7.71 -1.41
N ILE A 13 1.68 6.66 -2.18
CA ILE A 13 0.32 6.16 -2.41
C ILE A 13 -0.32 5.73 -1.09
N LEU A 14 0.36 4.89 -0.30
CA LEU A 14 -0.14 4.46 1.01
C LEU A 14 -0.37 5.66 1.94
N LYS A 15 0.52 6.67 1.90
CA LYS A 15 0.39 7.89 2.70
C LYS A 15 -0.85 8.71 2.32
N ILE A 16 -1.16 8.82 1.02
CA ILE A 16 -2.37 9.49 0.53
C ILE A 16 -3.61 8.80 1.12
N TYR A 17 -3.75 7.48 0.98
CA TYR A 17 -4.89 6.76 1.53
C TYR A 17 -4.96 6.82 3.06
N SER A 18 -3.81 6.73 3.73
CA SER A 18 -3.70 6.85 5.18
C SER A 18 -4.16 8.22 5.71
N HIS A 19 -3.92 9.30 4.95
CA HIS A 19 -4.45 10.63 5.27
C HIS A 19 -5.98 10.65 5.39
N PHE A 20 -6.67 9.82 4.64
CA PHE A 20 -8.13 9.65 4.69
C PHE A 20 -8.57 8.50 5.61
N GLY A 21 -7.68 7.99 6.48
CA GLY A 21 -8.00 6.97 7.48
C GLY A 21 -7.97 5.52 6.97
N ILE A 22 -7.52 5.28 5.73
CA ILE A 22 -7.38 3.93 5.18
C ILE A 22 -5.97 3.43 5.45
N ASN A 23 -5.84 2.43 6.33
CA ASN A 23 -4.56 1.90 6.81
C ASN A 23 -4.37 0.39 6.61
N ASP A 24 -5.35 -0.31 6.05
CA ASP A 24 -5.24 -1.73 5.69
C ASP A 24 -5.07 -1.88 4.18
N PHE A 25 -3.95 -2.41 3.75
CA PHE A 25 -3.53 -2.45 2.36
C PHE A 25 -3.21 -3.86 1.91
N VAL A 26 -3.72 -4.24 0.74
CA VAL A 26 -3.36 -5.48 0.06
C VAL A 26 -2.65 -5.14 -1.25
N ILE A 27 -1.39 -5.51 -1.35
CA ILE A 27 -0.54 -5.23 -2.51
C ILE A 27 -0.40 -6.50 -3.35
N CYS A 28 -0.86 -6.41 -4.60
CA CYS A 28 -0.73 -7.50 -5.58
C CYS A 28 0.69 -7.52 -6.15
N CYS A 29 1.52 -8.41 -5.66
CA CYS A 29 2.90 -8.57 -6.09
C CYS A 29 3.03 -9.43 -7.36
N GLY A 30 4.05 -9.15 -8.15
CA GLY A 30 4.40 -9.85 -9.38
C GLY A 30 5.89 -9.73 -9.66
N TYR A 31 6.26 -9.17 -10.83
CA TYR A 31 7.67 -8.95 -11.17
C TYR A 31 8.41 -8.19 -10.07
N LYS A 32 9.60 -8.70 -9.71
CA LYS A 32 10.45 -8.15 -8.62
C LYS A 32 9.71 -7.96 -7.28
N SER A 33 8.78 -8.84 -6.96
CA SER A 33 8.03 -8.81 -5.68
C SER A 33 8.96 -8.76 -4.45
N TYR A 34 10.13 -9.40 -4.54
CA TYR A 34 11.10 -9.42 -3.45
C TYR A 34 11.56 -8.01 -3.03
N VAL A 35 11.66 -7.06 -3.97
CA VAL A 35 12.05 -5.66 -3.66
C VAL A 35 11.01 -4.99 -2.77
N ILE A 36 9.73 -5.25 -3.01
CA ILE A 36 8.64 -4.73 -2.19
C ILE A 36 8.64 -5.39 -0.82
N LYS A 37 8.83 -6.71 -0.77
CA LYS A 37 8.90 -7.49 0.48
C LYS A 37 10.09 -7.05 1.34
N GLU A 38 11.26 -6.88 0.75
CA GLU A 38 12.46 -6.41 1.44
C GLU A 38 12.26 -5.01 2.02
N TYR A 39 11.64 -4.10 1.26
CA TYR A 39 11.31 -2.76 1.74
C TYR A 39 10.43 -2.81 2.98
N PHE A 40 9.33 -3.57 2.96
CA PHE A 40 8.41 -3.64 4.11
C PHE A 40 8.96 -4.46 5.27
N SER A 41 9.75 -5.51 5.01
CA SER A 41 10.38 -6.29 6.09
C SER A 41 11.40 -5.47 6.90
N ASN A 42 12.06 -4.53 6.24
CA ASN A 42 13.03 -3.63 6.88
C ASN A 42 12.43 -2.27 7.27
N TYR A 43 11.15 -2.02 6.96
CA TYR A 43 10.50 -0.72 7.15
C TYR A 43 10.60 -0.23 8.59
N PHE A 44 10.30 -1.10 9.53
CA PHE A 44 10.32 -0.78 10.96
C PHE A 44 11.74 -0.41 11.41
N LEU A 45 12.72 -1.21 11.02
CA LEU A 45 14.12 -0.99 11.35
C LEU A 45 14.64 0.34 10.80
N HIS A 46 14.26 0.70 9.58
CA HIS A 46 14.70 1.95 8.92
C HIS A 46 14.00 3.21 9.48
N ASN A 47 12.92 3.05 10.25
CA ASN A 47 12.16 4.17 10.84
C ASN A 47 12.21 4.16 12.38
N ALA A 48 13.19 3.48 12.97
CA ALA A 48 13.36 3.35 14.42
C ALA A 48 14.79 3.68 14.84
N ASP A 49 14.94 4.14 16.08
CA ASP A 49 16.25 4.20 16.74
C ASP A 49 16.57 2.82 17.31
N VAL A 50 17.71 2.26 16.96
CA VAL A 50 18.06 0.86 17.27
C VAL A 50 19.47 0.76 17.82
N THR A 51 19.63 -0.02 18.87
CA THR A 51 20.94 -0.46 19.36
C THR A 51 21.17 -1.92 19.00
N PHE A 52 22.30 -2.20 18.36
CA PHE A 52 22.79 -3.55 18.11
C PHE A 52 23.92 -3.90 19.08
N ASP A 53 23.68 -4.83 19.98
CA ASP A 53 24.71 -5.44 20.81
C ASP A 53 25.27 -6.67 20.06
N ILE A 54 26.29 -6.43 19.28
CA ILE A 54 26.87 -7.47 18.39
C ILE A 54 27.46 -8.63 19.22
N LYS A 55 28.09 -8.32 20.35
CA LYS A 55 28.70 -9.33 21.23
C LYS A 55 27.67 -10.33 21.76
N ASN A 56 26.50 -9.85 22.14
CA ASN A 56 25.45 -10.67 22.74
C ASN A 56 24.36 -11.06 21.74
N ASN A 57 24.50 -10.69 20.45
CA ASN A 57 23.54 -10.91 19.39
C ASN A 57 22.11 -10.45 19.78
N LYS A 58 22.02 -9.21 20.30
CA LYS A 58 20.76 -8.59 20.72
C LYS A 58 20.47 -7.33 19.91
N MET A 59 19.19 -7.07 19.70
CA MET A 59 18.69 -5.84 19.10
C MET A 59 17.66 -5.22 20.05
N GLU A 60 17.79 -3.94 20.28
CA GLU A 60 16.87 -3.14 21.09
C GLU A 60 16.35 -1.97 20.25
N VAL A 61 15.03 -1.87 20.12
CA VAL A 61 14.37 -0.78 19.41
C VAL A 61 13.87 0.23 20.46
N HIS A 62 14.27 1.50 20.33
CA HIS A 62 13.95 2.55 21.30
C HIS A 62 12.69 3.33 20.91
N THR A 63 12.75 4.00 19.75
CA THR A 63 11.63 4.79 19.23
C THR A 63 11.30 4.34 17.82
N THR A 64 10.04 4.49 17.46
CA THR A 64 9.61 4.21 16.09
C THR A 64 8.70 5.32 15.57
N ASN A 65 8.99 5.77 14.36
CA ASN A 65 8.15 6.69 13.60
C ASN A 65 7.44 5.94 12.46
N ALA A 66 7.20 4.64 12.63
CA ALA A 66 6.51 3.84 11.63
C ALA A 66 5.05 4.30 11.45
N GLU A 67 4.60 4.24 10.21
CA GLU A 67 3.22 4.54 9.86
C GLU A 67 2.26 3.49 10.42
N PRO A 68 0.98 3.82 10.68
CA PRO A 68 0.01 2.92 11.29
C PRO A 68 -0.57 1.91 10.28
N TRP A 69 0.23 1.45 9.34
CA TRP A 69 -0.23 0.62 8.23
C TRP A 69 -0.19 -0.86 8.56
N LYS A 70 -1.22 -1.55 8.12
CA LYS A 70 -1.23 -3.01 7.96
C LYS A 70 -1.09 -3.31 6.47
N VAL A 71 0.01 -3.96 6.07
CA VAL A 71 0.33 -4.23 4.67
C VAL A 71 0.42 -5.73 4.43
N THR A 72 -0.43 -6.23 3.56
CA THR A 72 -0.43 -7.63 3.12
C THR A 72 0.12 -7.71 1.69
N LEU A 73 1.20 -8.46 1.50
CA LEU A 73 1.88 -8.64 0.22
C LEU A 73 1.51 -10.02 -0.35
N VAL A 74 0.76 -10.05 -1.46
CA VAL A 74 0.25 -11.28 -2.05
C VAL A 74 0.89 -11.53 -3.40
N GLU A 75 1.50 -12.71 -3.58
CA GLU A 75 2.00 -13.14 -4.88
C GLU A 75 0.84 -13.44 -5.82
N THR A 76 0.69 -12.60 -6.82
CA THR A 76 -0.39 -12.72 -7.80
C THR A 76 0.10 -13.16 -9.19
N GLY A 77 1.39 -13.46 -9.30
CA GLY A 77 2.04 -13.95 -10.53
C GLY A 77 2.50 -12.81 -11.43
N GLU A 78 3.65 -13.04 -12.08
CA GLU A 78 4.33 -12.04 -12.91
C GLU A 78 3.46 -11.57 -14.08
N ASN A 79 2.91 -12.51 -14.85
CA ASN A 79 2.16 -12.23 -16.06
C ASN A 79 0.64 -12.10 -15.86
N THR A 80 0.20 -11.91 -14.62
CA THR A 80 -1.23 -11.81 -14.31
C THR A 80 -1.73 -10.39 -14.53
N MET A 81 -2.77 -10.24 -15.32
CA MET A 81 -3.44 -8.96 -15.59
C MET A 81 -4.28 -8.51 -14.39
N THR A 82 -4.68 -7.23 -14.36
CA THR A 82 -5.36 -6.55 -13.24
C THR A 82 -6.54 -7.33 -12.67
N GLY A 83 -7.48 -7.76 -13.50
CA GLY A 83 -8.65 -8.55 -13.05
C GLY A 83 -8.28 -9.89 -12.43
N GLY A 84 -7.24 -10.54 -12.98
CA GLY A 84 -6.69 -11.77 -12.43
C GLY A 84 -6.05 -11.58 -11.05
N ARG A 85 -5.35 -10.46 -10.86
CA ARG A 85 -4.76 -10.10 -9.56
C ARG A 85 -5.85 -9.87 -8.52
N LEU A 86 -6.88 -9.10 -8.85
CA LEU A 86 -8.03 -8.88 -7.95
C LEU A 86 -8.70 -10.19 -7.54
N LYS A 87 -8.89 -11.12 -8.49
CA LYS A 87 -9.47 -12.42 -8.18
C LYS A 87 -8.63 -13.22 -7.17
N ARG A 88 -7.30 -13.13 -7.27
CA ARG A 88 -6.37 -13.86 -6.38
C ARG A 88 -6.29 -13.28 -4.97
N VAL A 89 -6.63 -12.01 -4.78
CA VAL A 89 -6.63 -11.36 -3.46
C VAL A 89 -8.02 -11.30 -2.81
N LYS A 90 -9.02 -11.94 -3.42
CA LYS A 90 -10.42 -11.93 -2.94
C LYS A 90 -10.53 -12.28 -1.45
N ASP A 91 -9.83 -13.30 -1.01
CA ASP A 91 -9.92 -13.79 0.38
C ASP A 91 -9.29 -12.82 1.40
N TYR A 92 -8.41 -11.94 0.94
CA TYR A 92 -7.82 -10.86 1.76
C TYR A 92 -8.69 -9.61 1.82
N ILE A 93 -9.47 -9.35 0.76
CA ILE A 93 -10.37 -8.17 0.67
C ILE A 93 -11.73 -8.49 1.32
N GLY A 94 -12.20 -9.74 1.22
CA GLY A 94 -13.50 -10.16 1.70
C GLY A 94 -14.64 -9.60 0.85
N ASN A 95 -15.75 -9.24 1.51
CA ASN A 95 -16.96 -8.72 0.87
C ASN A 95 -17.18 -7.22 1.09
N GLU A 96 -16.16 -6.54 1.62
CA GLU A 96 -16.23 -5.11 1.92
C GLU A 96 -16.01 -4.25 0.66
N THR A 97 -16.51 -3.02 0.71
CA THR A 97 -16.14 -2.01 -0.28
C THR A 97 -14.68 -1.64 -0.11
N PHE A 98 -13.93 -1.63 -1.18
CA PHE A 98 -12.50 -1.30 -1.16
C PHE A 98 -12.13 -0.29 -2.24
N CYS A 99 -11.05 0.43 -2.01
CA CYS A 99 -10.42 1.29 -2.99
C CYS A 99 -9.38 0.50 -3.79
N LEU A 100 -9.27 0.78 -5.09
CA LEU A 100 -8.28 0.18 -5.97
C LEU A 100 -7.48 1.28 -6.66
N THR A 101 -6.16 1.14 -6.67
CA THR A 101 -5.27 1.99 -7.46
C THR A 101 -4.11 1.19 -8.03
N TYR A 102 -3.42 1.74 -9.03
CA TYR A 102 -2.13 1.23 -9.46
C TYR A 102 -1.03 1.66 -8.50
N GLY A 103 0.08 0.94 -8.50
CA GLY A 103 1.20 1.15 -7.59
C GLY A 103 2.26 2.15 -8.10
N ASP A 104 1.97 2.89 -9.17
CA ASP A 104 2.90 3.75 -9.90
C ASP A 104 2.34 5.15 -10.24
N GLY A 105 1.18 5.48 -9.71
CA GLY A 105 0.54 6.79 -9.90
C GLY A 105 0.06 7.42 -8.59
N VAL A 106 0.25 8.73 -8.48
CA VAL A 106 -0.27 9.56 -7.38
C VAL A 106 -1.30 10.54 -7.93
N SER A 107 -2.25 10.94 -7.08
CA SER A 107 -3.27 11.93 -7.42
C SER A 107 -3.65 12.75 -6.20
N ASP A 108 -4.33 13.85 -6.41
CA ASP A 108 -4.89 14.75 -5.40
C ASP A 108 -6.41 14.50 -5.15
N VAL A 109 -6.88 13.33 -5.52
CA VAL A 109 -8.29 12.94 -5.34
C VAL A 109 -8.66 12.88 -3.86
N ASP A 110 -9.74 13.55 -3.49
CA ASP A 110 -10.37 13.40 -2.17
C ASP A 110 -11.03 12.01 -2.06
N ILE A 111 -10.31 11.09 -1.41
CA ILE A 111 -10.76 9.70 -1.24
C ILE A 111 -12.03 9.62 -0.39
N SER A 112 -12.21 10.49 0.61
CA SER A 112 -13.43 10.52 1.43
C SER A 112 -14.64 10.88 0.60
N SER A 113 -14.55 11.91 -0.24
CA SER A 113 -15.60 12.33 -1.17
C SER A 113 -15.90 11.24 -2.21
N LEU A 114 -14.88 10.56 -2.73
CA LEU A 114 -15.03 9.45 -3.67
C LEU A 114 -15.81 8.28 -3.04
N VAL A 115 -15.45 7.88 -1.83
CA VAL A 115 -16.12 6.79 -1.09
C VAL A 115 -17.58 7.18 -0.75
N ALA A 116 -17.82 8.42 -0.32
CA ALA A 116 -19.17 8.93 -0.05
C ALA A 116 -20.04 8.91 -1.32
N PHE A 117 -19.49 9.35 -2.44
CA PHE A 117 -20.15 9.30 -3.75
C PHE A 117 -20.51 7.88 -4.16
N HIS A 118 -19.55 6.93 -4.03
CA HIS A 118 -19.79 5.52 -4.31
C HIS A 118 -20.97 4.95 -3.51
N LYS A 119 -20.94 5.15 -2.19
CA LYS A 119 -22.00 4.67 -1.28
C LYS A 119 -23.35 5.29 -1.59
N LYS A 120 -23.41 6.59 -1.89
CA LYS A 120 -24.65 7.32 -2.21
C LYS A 120 -25.30 6.78 -3.50
N ASN A 121 -24.50 6.42 -4.50
CA ASN A 121 -25.03 5.99 -5.79
C ASN A 121 -25.33 4.49 -5.86
N GLY A 122 -24.89 3.69 -4.87
CA GLY A 122 -25.12 2.24 -4.84
C GLY A 122 -24.53 1.48 -6.04
N ALA A 123 -23.57 2.06 -6.72
CA ALA A 123 -22.93 1.46 -7.90
C ALA A 123 -22.00 0.33 -7.48
N LYS A 124 -21.85 -0.68 -8.35
CA LYS A 124 -20.86 -1.77 -8.11
C LYS A 124 -19.42 -1.29 -8.25
N VAL A 125 -19.18 -0.29 -9.09
CA VAL A 125 -17.85 0.30 -9.34
C VAL A 125 -18.03 1.80 -9.56
N THR A 126 -17.12 2.58 -9.00
CA THR A 126 -16.98 4.02 -9.24
C THR A 126 -15.56 4.29 -9.71
N LEU A 127 -15.40 5.02 -10.78
CA LEU A 127 -14.11 5.38 -11.36
C LEU A 127 -13.87 6.88 -11.24
N THR A 128 -12.65 7.26 -10.89
CA THR A 128 -12.18 8.63 -11.04
C THR A 128 -11.79 8.85 -12.49
N ALA A 129 -12.37 9.84 -13.14
CA ALA A 129 -12.01 10.26 -14.49
C ALA A 129 -11.46 11.68 -14.45
N VAL A 130 -10.43 11.92 -15.23
CA VAL A 130 -9.83 13.25 -15.41
C VAL A 130 -9.87 13.62 -16.89
N GLN A 131 -10.15 14.89 -17.16
CA GLN A 131 -10.03 15.41 -18.50
C GLN A 131 -8.54 15.73 -18.75
N GLN A 132 -8.00 15.20 -19.82
CA GLN A 132 -6.65 15.58 -20.26
C GLN A 132 -6.66 17.03 -20.73
N PRO A 133 -5.60 17.79 -20.45
CA PRO A 133 -5.47 19.18 -20.91
C PRO A 133 -5.36 19.30 -22.42
#